data_b4b1a6a0d725aa23f605105865c4c3bd
#
_entry.id   b4b1a6a0d725aa23f605105865c4c3bd
#
_cell.length_a   1.000
_cell.length_b   1.000
_cell.length_c   1.000
_cell.angle_alpha   90.00
_cell.angle_beta   90.00
_cell.angle_gamma   90.00
#
_symmetry.space_group_name_H-M   'P 1'
#
loop_
_entity.id
_entity.type
_entity.pdbx_description
1 polymer ?
#
loop_
_entity_poly.entity_id
_entity_poly.type
_entity_poly.pdbx_seq_one_letter_code
_entity_poly.pdbx_strand_id
1 'polypeptide(L)' 'GLPRRAALAFIQRHEPFSREWYAGSAGYLSLAQSEFCVALRSAKVNHDTLRLYAGAGIVSGSDAQQEWQEIDNKAAGL' A
#
# COMPACT_ATOMS: atom_id res chain seq x y z
N GLY A 1 0.71 -2.23 -11.23
CA GLY A 1 1.13 -3.36 -12.09
C GLY A 1 0.74 -3.18 -13.55
N LEU A 2 1.46 -3.84 -14.39
CA LEU A 2 1.21 -3.86 -15.83
C LEU A 2 1.03 -5.29 -16.31
N PRO A 3 0.09 -5.58 -17.21
CA PRO A 3 -0.95 -4.68 -17.72
C PRO A 3 -1.93 -4.28 -16.62
N ARG A 4 -2.36 -3.03 -16.63
CA ARG A 4 -3.13 -2.46 -15.51
C ARG A 4 -4.42 -3.20 -15.20
N ARG A 5 -5.24 -3.48 -16.22
CA ARG A 5 -6.55 -4.12 -16.01
C ARG A 5 -6.40 -5.54 -15.45
N ALA A 6 -5.48 -6.31 -16.00
CA ALA A 6 -5.23 -7.67 -15.53
C ALA A 6 -4.69 -7.67 -14.10
N ALA A 7 -3.77 -6.78 -13.79
CA ALA A 7 -3.19 -6.66 -12.46
C ALA A 7 -4.24 -6.24 -11.41
N LEU A 8 -5.09 -5.25 -11.73
CA LEU A 8 -6.16 -4.83 -10.83
C LEU A 8 -7.17 -5.93 -10.59
N ALA A 9 -7.56 -6.66 -11.64
CA ALA A 9 -8.49 -7.78 -11.51
C ALA A 9 -7.92 -8.88 -10.63
N PHE A 10 -6.63 -9.18 -10.78
CA PHE A 10 -5.92 -10.16 -9.97
C PHE A 10 -5.92 -9.74 -8.49
N ILE A 11 -5.58 -8.50 -8.21
CA ILE A 11 -5.55 -7.97 -6.84
C ILE A 11 -6.94 -8.05 -6.20
N GLN A 12 -7.98 -7.59 -6.91
CA GLN A 12 -9.34 -7.63 -6.40
C GLN A 12 -9.82 -9.04 -6.09
N ARG A 13 -9.37 -10.03 -6.87
CA ARG A 13 -9.75 -11.42 -6.68
C ARG A 13 -9.01 -12.08 -5.52
N HIS A 14 -7.76 -11.73 -5.28
CA HIS A 14 -6.86 -12.44 -4.38
C HIS A 14 -6.63 -11.76 -3.05
N GLU A 15 -6.81 -10.44 -2.95
CA GLU A 15 -6.72 -9.77 -1.65
C GLU A 15 -8.04 -9.90 -0.90
N PRO A 16 -8.03 -10.53 0.29
CA PRO A 16 -9.25 -10.79 1.03
C PRO A 16 -9.72 -9.63 1.92
N PHE A 17 -9.15 -8.42 1.73
CA PHE A 17 -9.41 -7.27 2.59
C PHE A 17 -9.47 -5.98 1.77
N SER A 18 -10.02 -4.92 2.37
CA SER A 18 -9.98 -3.58 1.81
C SER A 18 -8.66 -2.90 2.17
N ARG A 19 -8.02 -2.29 1.20
CA ARG A 19 -6.80 -1.49 1.44
C ARG A 19 -7.10 -0.17 2.13
N GLU A 20 -8.35 0.27 2.11
CA GLU A 20 -8.78 1.57 2.62
C GLU A 20 -7.96 2.69 1.98
N TRP A 21 -7.12 3.41 2.73
CA TRP A 21 -6.29 4.48 2.19
C TRP A 21 -4.93 4.03 1.68
N TYR A 22 -4.54 2.78 1.96
CA TYR A 22 -3.23 2.28 1.54
C TYR A 22 -3.10 2.25 0.02
N ALA A 23 -2.00 2.77 -0.49
CA ALA A 23 -1.69 2.94 -1.92
C ALA A 23 -2.62 3.95 -2.64
N GLY A 24 -3.45 4.67 -1.90
CA GLY A 24 -4.17 5.81 -2.44
C GLY A 24 -3.31 7.05 -2.50
N SER A 25 -3.89 8.17 -2.89
CA SER A 25 -3.19 9.45 -2.94
C SER A 25 -3.52 10.29 -1.70
N ALA A 26 -2.52 10.94 -1.15
CA ALA A 26 -2.71 11.89 -0.06
C ALA A 26 -1.97 13.18 -0.39
N GLY A 27 -2.57 14.31 -0.05
CA GLY A 27 -1.95 15.58 -0.36
C GLY A 27 -2.82 16.77 0.00
N TYR A 28 -2.51 17.91 -0.56
CA TYR A 28 -3.28 19.13 -0.34
C TYR A 28 -3.51 19.91 -1.62
N LEU A 29 -4.57 20.71 -1.61
CA LEU A 29 -4.91 21.62 -2.70
C LEU A 29 -5.00 23.03 -2.16
N SER A 30 -4.42 24.00 -2.89
CA SER A 30 -4.58 25.42 -2.62
C SER A 30 -4.74 26.16 -3.97
N LEU A 31 -5.09 27.45 -3.90
CA LEU A 31 -5.20 28.26 -5.10
C LEU A 31 -3.85 28.42 -5.83
N ALA A 32 -2.75 28.34 -5.10
CA ALA A 32 -1.41 28.55 -5.63
C ALA A 32 -0.71 27.26 -6.03
N GLN A 33 -0.97 26.15 -5.34
CA GLN A 33 -0.28 24.90 -5.63
C GLN A 33 -1.03 23.70 -5.05
N SER A 34 -0.69 22.53 -5.59
CA SER A 34 -1.19 21.26 -5.06
C SER A 34 -0.06 20.24 -5.06
N GLU A 35 -0.04 19.39 -4.04
CA GLU A 35 0.92 18.29 -3.94
C GLU A 35 0.21 17.04 -3.46
N PHE A 36 0.54 15.89 -4.09
CA PHE A 36 0.01 14.59 -3.71
C PHE A 36 1.12 13.56 -3.68
N CYS A 37 1.01 12.60 -2.79
CA CYS A 37 1.89 11.45 -2.75
C CYS A 37 1.08 10.18 -2.53
N VAL A 38 1.69 9.03 -2.83
CA VAL A 38 1.07 7.73 -2.60
C VAL A 38 1.17 7.40 -1.11
N ALA A 39 0.07 6.98 -0.51
CA ALA A 39 0.01 6.60 0.90
C ALA A 39 0.56 5.19 1.08
N LEU A 40 1.79 5.12 1.57
CA LEU A 40 2.49 3.87 1.88
C LEU A 40 2.88 3.88 3.36
N ARG A 41 3.29 2.73 3.89
CA ARG A 41 3.72 2.61 5.30
C ARG A 41 2.90 3.51 6.22
N SER A 42 1.63 3.20 6.34
CA SER A 42 0.67 4.03 7.04
C SER A 42 0.03 3.26 8.18
N ALA A 43 -0.67 3.99 9.05
CA ALA A 43 -1.38 3.40 10.17
C ALA A 43 -2.77 4.01 10.29
N LYS A 44 -3.71 3.23 10.76
CA LYS A 44 -5.07 3.68 11.07
C LYS A 44 -5.36 3.41 12.53
N VAL A 45 -5.79 4.46 13.24
CA VAL A 45 -6.19 4.35 14.63
C VAL A 45 -7.71 4.34 14.71
N ASN A 46 -8.26 3.35 15.42
CA ASN A 46 -9.70 3.22 15.60
C ASN A 46 -9.97 2.71 17.01
N HIS A 47 -10.51 3.57 17.88
CA HIS A 47 -10.71 3.29 19.30
C HIS A 47 -9.39 2.81 19.95
N ASP A 48 -9.31 1.56 20.34
CA ASP A 48 -8.12 0.95 20.97
C ASP A 48 -7.33 0.05 20.00
N THR A 49 -7.61 0.14 18.70
CA THR A 49 -6.93 -0.65 17.69
C THR A 49 -6.05 0.23 16.84
N LEU A 50 -4.81 -0.20 16.62
CA LEU A 50 -3.87 0.38 15.69
C LEU A 50 -3.63 -0.61 14.56
N ARG A 51 -3.99 -0.22 13.32
CA ARG A 51 -3.76 -1.05 12.14
C ARG A 51 -2.62 -0.45 11.33
N LEU A 52 -1.59 -1.26 11.10
CA LEU A 52 -0.42 -0.87 10.31
C LEU A 52 -0.55 -1.43 8.90
N TYR A 53 -0.12 -0.63 7.92
CA TYR A 53 -0.13 -1.02 6.52
C TYR A 53 1.29 -0.94 5.95
N ALA A 54 1.72 -2.02 5.32
CA ALA A 54 2.97 -2.07 4.59
C ALA A 54 2.82 -3.02 3.40
N GLY A 55 3.62 -2.83 2.39
CA GLY A 55 3.55 -3.67 1.20
C GLY A 55 4.84 -3.64 0.41
N ALA A 56 4.92 -4.50 -0.59
CA ALA A 56 6.06 -4.60 -1.49
C ALA A 56 5.57 -4.69 -2.93
N GLY A 57 6.36 -4.14 -3.85
CA GLY A 57 6.10 -4.25 -5.27
C GLY A 57 6.50 -5.62 -5.79
N ILE A 58 5.61 -6.28 -6.50
CA ILE A 58 5.86 -7.61 -7.06
C ILE A 58 6.11 -7.46 -8.55
N VAL A 59 7.24 -7.99 -8.99
CA VAL A 59 7.64 -7.99 -10.40
C VAL A 59 8.13 -9.38 -10.78
N SER A 60 8.39 -9.57 -12.08
CA SER A 60 8.99 -10.82 -12.55
C SER A 60 10.34 -11.03 -11.86
N GLY A 61 10.55 -12.21 -11.29
CA GLY A 61 11.76 -12.53 -10.53
C GLY A 61 11.68 -12.25 -9.04
N SER A 62 10.58 -11.66 -8.55
CA SER A 62 10.38 -11.47 -7.12
C SER A 62 10.32 -12.81 -6.38
N ASP A 63 11.02 -12.89 -5.24
CA ASP A 63 10.99 -14.05 -4.36
C ASP A 63 10.02 -13.80 -3.22
N ALA A 64 9.06 -14.71 -3.02
CA ALA A 64 8.00 -14.53 -2.06
C ALA A 64 8.50 -14.34 -0.63
N GLN A 65 9.50 -15.09 -0.20
CA GLN A 65 10.05 -14.97 1.16
C GLN A 65 10.78 -13.66 1.37
N GLN A 66 11.55 -13.21 0.39
CA GLN A 66 12.27 -11.94 0.46
C GLN A 66 11.32 -10.77 0.49
N GLU A 67 10.27 -10.79 -0.34
CA GLU A 67 9.26 -9.74 -0.36
C GLU A 67 8.47 -9.70 0.95
N TRP A 68 8.16 -10.85 1.52
CA TRP A 68 7.49 -10.92 2.82
C TRP A 68 8.38 -10.36 3.93
N GLN A 69 9.69 -10.67 3.91
CA GLN A 69 10.64 -10.13 4.87
C GLN A 69 10.75 -8.60 4.75
N GLU A 70 10.70 -8.09 3.53
CA GLU A 70 10.68 -6.64 3.29
C GLU A 70 9.46 -5.97 3.92
N ILE A 71 8.29 -6.59 3.82
CA ILE A 71 7.07 -6.09 4.45
C ILE A 71 7.23 -6.05 5.97
N ASP A 72 7.77 -7.11 6.58
CA ASP A 72 8.02 -7.16 8.02
C ASP A 72 8.98 -6.05 8.46
N ASN A 73 10.05 -5.83 7.70
CA ASN A 73 11.02 -4.78 7.99
C ASN A 73 10.40 -3.38 7.89
N LYS A 74 9.54 -3.15 6.91
CA LYS A 74 8.83 -1.89 6.76
C LYS A 74 7.84 -1.65 7.90
N ALA A 75 7.13 -2.68 8.32
CA ALA A 75 6.19 -2.60 9.43
C ALA A 75 6.94 -2.31 10.75
N ALA A 76 8.10 -2.92 10.95
CA ALA A 76 8.91 -2.70 12.14
C ALA A 76 9.45 -1.25 12.23
N GLY A 77 9.58 -0.56 11.10
CA GLY A 77 10.01 0.84 11.05
C GLY A 77 8.90 1.86 11.31
N LEU A 78 7.68 1.39 11.44
CA LEU A 78 6.55 2.24 11.77
C LEU A 78 6.43 2.37 13.31
#